data_5e66ee70a33c03f11a52c15322dad986
#
_entry.id   5e66ee70a33c03f11a52c15322dad986
#
_cell.length_a   1.000
_cell.length_b   1.000
_cell.length_c   1.000
_cell.angle_alpha   90.00
_cell.angle_beta   90.00
_cell.angle_gamma   90.00
#
_symmetry.space_group_name_H-M   'P 1'
#
loop_
_entity.id
_entity.type
_entity.pdbx_description
1 polymer ?
#
loop_
_entity_poly.entity_id
_entity_poly.type
_entity_poly.pdbx_seq_one_letter_code
_entity_poly.pdbx_strand_id
1 'polypeptide(L)'
;MPNPQLTADQRESLFKPLFAQTLGALENMSGGDARLRWALRRKLAKELGYLERSKPAIRKRLKAKKWVDQEGICPICGKRLPKKNGELDRHDAFAGYTAENTRLIHHRCHKKAQAQKGYA
;
A
#
# COMPACT_ATOMS: atom_id res chain seq x y z
N MET A 1 5.66 -7.17 13.33
CA MET A 1 4.32 -6.83 13.89
C MET A 1 3.27 -6.94 12.81
N PRO A 2 2.15 -7.59 13.06
CA PRO A 2 1.06 -7.60 12.07
C PRO A 2 0.48 -6.20 11.90
N ASN A 3 -0.16 -5.97 10.75
CA ASN A 3 -0.87 -4.71 10.49
C ASN A 3 -1.97 -4.51 11.54
N PRO A 4 -2.20 -3.25 11.98
CA PRO A 4 -3.37 -2.96 12.80
C PRO A 4 -4.65 -3.38 12.08
N GLN A 5 -5.58 -3.97 12.81
CA GLN A 5 -6.87 -4.42 12.30
C GLN A 5 -7.99 -3.79 13.11
N LEU A 6 -9.13 -3.59 12.46
CA LEU A 6 -10.31 -3.15 13.19
C LEU A 6 -10.85 -4.28 14.04
N THR A 7 -11.29 -3.96 15.25
CA THR A 7 -12.05 -4.90 16.08
C THR A 7 -13.45 -5.09 15.47
N ALA A 8 -14.18 -6.11 15.95
CA ALA A 8 -15.57 -6.32 15.53
C ALA A 8 -16.44 -5.10 15.86
N ASP A 9 -16.26 -4.53 17.06
CA ASP A 9 -17.00 -3.34 17.47
C ASP A 9 -16.68 -2.13 16.60
N GLN A 10 -15.41 -1.94 16.25
CA GLN A 10 -14.99 -0.85 15.38
C GLN A 10 -15.54 -0.99 13.97
N ARG A 11 -15.62 -2.21 13.45
CA ARG A 11 -16.27 -2.46 12.16
C ARG A 11 -17.74 -2.04 12.18
N GLU A 12 -18.44 -2.34 13.25
CA GLU A 12 -19.85 -1.97 13.40
C GLU A 12 -20.05 -0.48 13.64
N SER A 13 -19.29 0.10 14.56
CA SER A 13 -19.52 1.47 15.03
C SER A 13 -18.83 2.53 14.17
N LEU A 14 -17.73 2.21 13.48
CA LEU A 14 -16.96 3.16 12.71
C LEU A 14 -17.00 2.87 11.21
N PHE A 15 -16.67 1.66 10.80
CA PHE A 15 -16.55 1.36 9.38
C PHE A 15 -17.90 1.34 8.66
N LYS A 16 -18.91 0.67 9.20
CA LYS A 16 -20.22 0.59 8.53
C LYS A 16 -20.85 1.96 8.30
N PRO A 17 -20.88 2.87 9.29
CA PRO A 17 -21.37 4.23 9.04
C PRO A 17 -20.54 4.99 8.00
N LEU A 18 -19.22 4.90 8.07
CA LEU A 18 -18.34 5.54 7.09
C LEU A 18 -18.58 5.01 5.67
N PHE A 19 -18.72 3.71 5.54
CA PHE A 19 -19.00 3.08 4.25
C PHE A 19 -20.35 3.52 3.68
N ALA A 20 -21.38 3.54 4.52
CA ALA A 20 -22.72 3.98 4.13
C ALA A 20 -22.73 5.46 3.71
N GLN A 21 -22.04 6.33 4.46
CA GLN A 21 -21.88 7.74 4.11
C GLN A 21 -21.16 7.93 2.79
N THR A 22 -20.11 7.15 2.55
CA THR A 22 -19.33 7.21 1.31
C THR A 22 -20.19 6.79 0.12
N LEU A 23 -20.95 5.70 0.24
CA LEU A 23 -21.86 5.25 -0.81
C LEU A 23 -22.95 6.29 -1.07
N GLY A 24 -23.51 6.90 -0.03
CA GLY A 24 -24.50 7.96 -0.16
C GLY A 24 -23.94 9.19 -0.86
N ALA A 25 -22.72 9.60 -0.51
CA ALA A 25 -22.05 10.74 -1.16
C ALA A 25 -21.79 10.48 -2.65
N LEU A 26 -21.34 9.27 -2.99
CA LEU A 26 -21.14 8.89 -4.41
C LEU A 26 -22.44 8.93 -5.19
N GLU A 27 -23.53 8.44 -4.61
CA GLU A 27 -24.84 8.45 -5.24
C GLU A 27 -25.33 9.88 -5.47
N ASN A 28 -25.24 10.73 -4.43
CA ASN A 28 -25.68 12.13 -4.50
C ASN A 28 -24.86 12.93 -5.52
N MET A 29 -23.55 12.79 -5.51
CA MET A 29 -22.66 13.54 -6.41
C MET A 29 -22.78 13.12 -7.85
N SER A 30 -23.10 11.84 -8.11
CA SER A 30 -23.29 11.34 -9.47
C SER A 30 -24.63 11.68 -10.06
N GLY A 31 -25.61 12.08 -9.23
CA GLY A 31 -26.96 12.45 -9.70
C GLY A 31 -27.66 11.35 -10.47
N GLY A 32 -27.42 10.09 -10.13
CA GLY A 32 -28.01 8.94 -10.83
C GLY A 32 -27.24 8.49 -12.07
N ASP A 33 -26.16 9.17 -12.42
CA ASP A 33 -25.30 8.77 -13.55
C ASP A 33 -24.38 7.64 -13.13
N ALA A 34 -24.65 6.43 -13.60
CA ALA A 34 -23.89 5.24 -13.23
C ALA A 34 -22.43 5.31 -13.68
N ARG A 35 -22.16 5.90 -14.82
CA ARG A 35 -20.78 6.04 -15.35
C ARG A 35 -19.97 7.02 -14.51
N LEU A 36 -20.58 8.15 -14.15
CA LEU A 36 -19.93 9.13 -13.29
C LEU A 36 -19.66 8.55 -11.90
N ARG A 37 -20.63 7.84 -11.34
CA ARG A 37 -20.49 7.19 -10.03
C ARG A 37 -19.32 6.19 -10.04
N TRP A 38 -19.23 5.37 -11.10
CA TRP A 38 -18.12 4.42 -11.25
C TRP A 38 -16.77 5.15 -11.31
N ALA A 39 -16.67 6.22 -12.08
CA ALA A 39 -15.43 7.00 -12.22
C ALA A 39 -15.02 7.66 -10.89
N LEU A 40 -15.99 8.26 -10.17
CA LEU A 40 -15.75 8.86 -8.84
C LEU A 40 -15.25 7.81 -7.85
N ARG A 41 -15.89 6.65 -7.82
CA ARG A 41 -15.51 5.56 -6.91
C ARG A 41 -14.08 5.09 -7.19
N ARG A 42 -13.74 4.92 -8.45
CA ARG A 42 -12.40 4.50 -8.86
C ARG A 42 -11.34 5.53 -8.49
N LYS A 43 -11.63 6.81 -8.74
CA LYS A 43 -10.71 7.90 -8.38
C LYS A 43 -10.51 7.99 -6.88
N LEU A 44 -11.58 7.89 -6.11
CA LEU A 44 -11.52 7.91 -4.65
C LEU A 44 -10.66 6.76 -4.11
N ALA A 45 -10.91 5.54 -4.57
CA ALA A 45 -10.15 4.37 -4.14
C ALA A 45 -8.66 4.52 -4.45
N LYS A 46 -8.34 5.03 -5.63
CA LYS A 46 -6.96 5.25 -6.08
C LYS A 46 -6.25 6.28 -5.21
N GLU A 47 -6.89 7.42 -4.94
CA GLU A 47 -6.32 8.48 -4.12
C GLU A 47 -6.12 8.03 -2.67
N LEU A 48 -7.09 7.30 -2.10
CA LEU A 48 -6.93 6.71 -0.77
C LEU A 48 -5.75 5.73 -0.72
N GLY A 49 -5.58 4.92 -1.77
CA GLY A 49 -4.43 4.03 -1.89
C GLY A 49 -3.11 4.77 -1.94
N TYR A 50 -3.06 5.94 -2.58
CA TYR A 50 -1.85 6.76 -2.63
C TYR A 50 -1.49 7.37 -1.27
N LEU A 51 -2.46 7.65 -0.43
CA LEU A 51 -2.18 8.11 0.94
C LEU A 51 -1.42 7.04 1.73
N GLU A 52 -1.72 5.77 1.48
CA GLU A 52 -1.02 4.67 2.14
C GLU A 52 0.30 4.33 1.45
N ARG A 53 0.32 4.21 0.13
CA ARG A 53 1.45 3.62 -0.61
C ARG A 53 2.27 4.61 -1.41
N SER A 54 1.92 5.90 -1.41
CA SER A 54 2.49 6.92 -2.25
C SER A 54 2.24 6.67 -3.75
N LYS A 55 2.53 7.64 -4.58
CA LYS A 55 2.37 7.51 -6.05
C LYS A 55 3.48 6.64 -6.64
N PRO A 56 3.22 5.97 -7.77
CA PRO A 56 4.23 5.11 -8.41
C PRO A 56 5.57 5.80 -8.68
N ALA A 57 5.56 7.07 -9.08
CA ALA A 57 6.80 7.81 -9.34
C ALA A 57 7.65 7.96 -8.09
N ILE A 58 7.02 8.17 -6.93
CA ILE A 58 7.72 8.29 -5.64
C ILE A 58 8.34 6.95 -5.26
N ARG A 59 7.57 5.86 -5.41
CA ARG A 59 8.08 4.51 -5.11
C ARG A 59 9.23 4.13 -6.03
N LYS A 60 9.16 4.51 -7.31
CA LYS A 60 10.22 4.25 -8.28
C LYS A 60 11.53 4.94 -7.87
N ARG A 61 11.45 6.22 -7.46
CA ARG A 61 12.61 6.97 -6.98
C ARG A 61 13.18 6.35 -5.69
N LEU A 62 12.31 5.91 -4.80
CA LEU A 62 12.71 5.26 -3.56
C LEU A 62 13.40 3.91 -3.82
N LYS A 63 12.92 3.13 -4.78
CA LYS A 63 13.58 1.90 -5.21
C LYS A 63 15.01 2.15 -5.70
N ALA A 64 15.19 3.17 -6.53
CA ALA A 64 16.50 3.53 -7.06
C ALA A 64 17.45 3.94 -5.93
N LYS A 65 16.96 4.77 -5.00
CA LYS A 65 17.75 5.20 -3.84
C LYS A 65 18.14 4.00 -2.97
N LYS A 66 17.21 3.11 -2.67
CA LYS A 66 17.47 1.93 -1.84
C LYS A 66 18.44 0.97 -2.50
N TRP A 67 18.38 0.81 -3.82
CA TRP A 67 19.33 -0.02 -4.54
C TRP A 67 20.78 0.49 -4.32
N VAL A 68 20.97 1.80 -4.42
CA VAL A 68 22.28 2.44 -4.17
C VAL A 68 22.68 2.29 -2.70
N ASP A 69 21.80 2.62 -1.78
CA ASP A 69 22.07 2.56 -0.33
C ASP A 69 22.43 1.15 0.13
N GLN A 70 21.85 0.13 -0.49
CA GLN A 70 22.11 -1.28 -0.18
C GLN A 70 23.24 -1.89 -1.03
N GLU A 71 23.88 -1.08 -1.87
CA GLU A 71 24.93 -1.54 -2.78
C GLU A 71 24.46 -2.70 -3.67
N GLY A 72 23.18 -2.71 -4.06
CA GLY A 72 22.61 -3.73 -4.91
C GLY A 72 22.45 -5.10 -4.27
N ILE A 73 22.46 -5.18 -2.94
CA ILE A 73 22.37 -6.45 -2.20
C ILE A 73 21.05 -6.55 -1.47
N CYS A 74 20.38 -7.71 -1.59
CA CYS A 74 19.16 -8.00 -0.85
C CYS A 74 19.50 -8.27 0.63
N PRO A 75 18.92 -7.54 1.59
CA PRO A 75 19.21 -7.75 3.00
C PRO A 75 18.66 -9.06 3.58
N ILE A 76 17.74 -9.74 2.86
CA ILE A 76 17.18 -11.00 3.33
C ILE A 76 18.06 -12.18 2.94
N CYS A 77 18.43 -12.30 1.66
CA CYS A 77 19.20 -13.45 1.19
C CYS A 77 20.68 -13.16 0.94
N GLY A 78 21.11 -11.90 0.98
CA GLY A 78 22.49 -11.50 0.76
C GLY A 78 22.97 -11.58 -0.69
N LYS A 79 22.08 -11.89 -1.63
CA LYS A 79 22.41 -11.99 -3.05
C LYS A 79 22.13 -10.68 -3.77
N ARG A 80 22.71 -10.54 -4.99
CA ARG A 80 22.54 -9.32 -5.77
C ARG A 80 21.08 -9.11 -6.17
N LEU A 81 20.64 -7.85 -6.08
CA LEU A 81 19.33 -7.40 -6.57
C LEU A 81 19.44 -7.00 -8.03
N PRO A 82 18.42 -7.30 -8.85
CA PRO A 82 18.34 -6.70 -10.18
C PRO A 82 18.13 -5.20 -10.04
N LYS A 83 18.66 -4.42 -11.00
CA LYS A 83 18.47 -2.97 -11.02
C LYS A 83 17.00 -2.57 -11.16
N LYS A 84 16.19 -3.44 -11.80
CA LYS A 84 14.76 -3.32 -12.00
C LYS A 84 14.08 -4.51 -11.35
N ASN A 85 12.79 -4.39 -11.05
CA ASN A 85 11.94 -5.48 -10.52
C ASN A 85 12.23 -5.89 -9.08
N GLY A 86 12.97 -5.07 -8.32
CA GLY A 86 13.03 -5.25 -6.87
C GLY A 86 11.71 -4.80 -6.23
N GLU A 87 11.42 -5.33 -5.06
CA GLU A 87 10.21 -5.01 -4.28
C GLU A 87 10.58 -4.17 -3.07
N LEU A 88 9.82 -3.09 -2.84
CA LEU A 88 9.94 -2.33 -1.59
C LEU A 88 9.14 -3.04 -0.50
N ASP A 89 9.82 -3.42 0.56
CA ASP A 89 9.21 -4.02 1.74
C ASP A 89 9.17 -2.99 2.85
N ARG A 90 8.00 -2.76 3.43
CA ARG A 90 7.82 -1.85 4.56
C ARG A 90 8.03 -2.61 5.87
N HIS A 91 8.78 -2.02 6.79
CA HIS A 91 8.92 -2.58 8.15
C HIS A 91 7.56 -2.55 8.86
N ASP A 92 6.88 -1.39 8.80
CA ASP A 92 5.50 -1.22 9.27
C ASP A 92 4.66 -0.69 8.13
N ALA A 93 3.65 -1.45 7.70
CA ALA A 93 2.84 -1.07 6.55
C ALA A 93 2.12 0.27 6.75
N PHE A 94 1.65 0.55 7.97
CA PHE A 94 0.93 1.79 8.26
C PHE A 94 1.84 3.03 8.27
N ALA A 95 3.15 2.88 8.41
CA ALA A 95 4.09 4.00 8.38
C ALA A 95 4.46 4.45 6.96
N GLY A 96 3.99 3.75 5.93
CA GLY A 96 4.13 4.15 4.54
C GLY A 96 5.49 3.86 3.92
N TYR A 97 5.66 4.32 2.69
CA TYR A 97 6.89 4.15 1.91
C TYR A 97 7.82 5.33 2.13
N THR A 98 8.65 5.25 3.16
CA THR A 98 9.70 6.21 3.45
C THR A 98 11.07 5.53 3.37
N ALA A 99 12.13 6.32 3.25
CA ALA A 99 13.49 5.77 3.22
C ALA A 99 13.80 4.97 4.49
N GLU A 100 13.32 5.44 5.64
CA GLU A 100 13.56 4.80 6.94
C GLU A 100 12.74 3.55 7.17
N ASN A 101 11.57 3.47 6.55
CA ASN A 101 10.60 2.39 6.78
C ASN A 101 10.64 1.30 5.72
N THR A 102 11.56 1.38 4.75
CA THR A 102 11.58 0.44 3.63
C THR A 102 12.95 -0.17 3.42
N ARG A 103 12.93 -1.35 2.80
CA ARG A 103 14.10 -2.00 2.24
C ARG A 103 13.75 -2.55 0.87
N LEU A 104 14.73 -2.67 -0.01
CA LEU A 104 14.54 -3.25 -1.34
C LEU A 104 14.96 -4.71 -1.30
N ILE A 105 14.10 -5.62 -1.74
CA ILE A 105 14.32 -7.06 -1.66
C ILE A 105 13.87 -7.74 -2.95
N HIS A 106 14.26 -9.01 -3.12
CA HIS A 106 13.76 -9.82 -4.23
C HIS A 106 12.27 -10.09 -4.05
N HIS A 107 11.57 -10.28 -5.15
CA HIS A 107 10.14 -10.60 -5.13
C HIS A 107 9.85 -11.86 -4.28
N ARG A 108 10.62 -12.93 -4.43
CA ARG A 108 10.44 -14.15 -3.62
C ARG A 108 10.73 -13.93 -2.14
N CYS A 109 11.72 -13.07 -1.82
CA CYS A 109 12.01 -12.72 -0.43
C CYS A 109 10.89 -11.88 0.16
N HIS A 110 10.25 -11.03 -0.65
CA HIS A 110 9.08 -10.24 -0.26
C HIS A 110 7.91 -11.15 0.13
N LYS A 111 7.63 -12.19 -0.65
CA LYS A 111 6.59 -13.17 -0.32
C LYS A 111 6.83 -13.82 1.04
N LYS A 112 8.07 -14.25 1.31
CA LYS A 112 8.44 -14.82 2.62
C LYS A 112 8.26 -13.83 3.75
N ALA A 113 8.69 -12.58 3.56
CA ALA A 113 8.55 -11.52 4.56
C ALA A 113 7.07 -11.23 4.85
N GLN A 114 6.21 -11.18 3.83
CA GLN A 114 4.78 -10.95 3.99
C GLN A 114 4.12 -12.10 4.76
N ALA A 115 4.48 -13.34 4.46
CA ALA A 115 3.97 -14.50 5.18
C ALA A 115 4.35 -14.46 6.67
N GLN A 116 5.61 -14.08 6.98
CA GLN A 116 6.07 -13.93 8.37
C GLN A 116 5.33 -12.82 9.11
N LYS A 117 4.91 -11.77 8.41
CA LYS A 117 4.15 -10.66 9.00
C LYS A 117 2.65 -10.93 9.08
N GLY A 118 2.17 -12.05 8.51
CA GLY A 118 0.76 -12.40 8.50
C GLY A 118 -0.07 -11.68 7.46
N TYR A 119 0.54 -11.18 6.39
CA TYR A 119 -0.15 -10.45 5.32
C TYR A 119 -0.58 -11.34 4.15
N ALA A 120 -0.10 -12.53 4.11
CA ALA A 120 -0.37 -13.45 3.01
C ALA A 120 -1.81 -13.99 3.01
#